data_f19366b72a7c1c2386e86c31d5d2a628
#
_entry.id   f19366b72a7c1c2386e86c31d5d2a628
#
_cell.length_a   1.000
_cell.length_b   1.000
_cell.length_c   1.000
_cell.angle_alpha   90.00
_cell.angle_beta   90.00
_cell.angle_gamma   90.00
#
_symmetry.space_group_name_H-M   'P 1'
#
loop_
_entity.id
_entity.type
_entity.pdbx_description
1 polymer ?
#
loop_
_entity_poly.entity_id
_entity_poly.type
_entity_poly.pdbx_seq_one_letter_code
_entity_poly.pdbx_strand_id
1 'polypeptide(L)'
;MEFLEFDQFVSHLRLERRMSDYTVRNYSQAINYFFDFLKESGESIVLSEVTKQLARSYVIEAQNKYSRRTLRNHVSGLRTFFKFLQAREIVRTNPFTNITLPKLDQPLPKVMSQAQVFKLLDQPTYDGKDNNACDFYAIRDLLVLELLYAGGLRVSELVGINYGNVDMSNASIKVLGKGNKERIAPVGHRALNTLKRFKDLHAKKSKFD
;
A
#
# COMPACT_ATOMS: atom_id res chain seq x y z
N MET A 1 7.10 -14.55 -22.08
CA MET A 1 6.65 -13.91 -23.33
C MET A 1 6.43 -12.45 -22.99
N GLU A 2 7.30 -11.59 -23.49
CA GLU A 2 7.21 -10.14 -23.27
C GLU A 2 6.16 -9.62 -24.26
N PHE A 3 5.06 -9.14 -23.73
CA PHE A 3 4.08 -8.43 -24.54
C PHE A 3 4.47 -6.96 -24.58
N LEU A 4 4.83 -6.46 -25.73
CA LEU A 4 5.15 -5.05 -25.96
C LEU A 4 4.06 -4.12 -25.37
N GLU A 5 2.81 -4.50 -25.52
CA GLU A 5 1.64 -3.78 -25.01
C GLU A 5 1.60 -3.72 -23.49
N PHE A 6 2.08 -4.76 -22.82
CA PHE A 6 2.18 -4.79 -21.35
C PHE A 6 3.24 -3.80 -20.85
N ASP A 7 4.43 -3.79 -21.46
CA ASP A 7 5.50 -2.88 -21.08
C ASP A 7 5.13 -1.42 -21.36
N GLN A 8 4.46 -1.17 -22.49
CA GLN A 8 3.91 0.14 -22.81
C GLN A 8 2.85 0.58 -21.81
N PHE A 9 2.00 -0.34 -21.34
CA PHE A 9 1.01 -0.05 -20.31
C PHE A 9 1.68 0.30 -18.97
N VAL A 10 2.67 -0.47 -18.54
CA VAL A 10 3.43 -0.18 -17.31
C VAL A 10 4.09 1.19 -17.38
N SER A 11 4.70 1.53 -18.52
CA SER A 11 5.29 2.84 -18.76
C SER A 11 4.24 3.96 -18.72
N HIS A 12 3.09 3.76 -19.35
CA HIS A 12 1.94 4.68 -19.29
C HIS A 12 1.47 4.92 -17.86
N LEU A 13 1.35 3.87 -17.04
CA LEU A 13 0.94 4.02 -15.63
C LEU A 13 1.93 4.86 -14.82
N ARG A 14 3.24 4.67 -15.05
CA ARG A 14 4.30 5.38 -14.32
C ARG A 14 4.49 6.81 -14.80
N LEU A 15 4.66 7.00 -16.10
CA LEU A 15 5.09 8.27 -16.67
C LEU A 15 3.93 9.23 -16.92
N GLU A 16 2.84 8.75 -17.51
CA GLU A 16 1.71 9.60 -17.87
C GLU A 16 0.69 9.70 -16.72
N ARG A 17 0.34 8.56 -16.10
CA ARG A 17 -0.65 8.52 -15.02
C ARG A 17 -0.06 8.79 -13.64
N ARG A 18 1.25 8.79 -13.50
CA ARG A 18 1.99 9.01 -12.24
C ARG A 18 1.43 8.17 -11.08
N MET A 19 1.09 6.92 -11.37
CA MET A 19 0.57 6.00 -10.35
C MET A 19 1.69 5.54 -9.42
N SER A 20 1.35 5.26 -8.16
CA SER A 20 2.31 4.71 -7.20
C SER A 20 2.82 3.34 -7.64
N ASP A 21 4.07 3.00 -7.29
CA ASP A 21 4.67 1.70 -7.59
C ASP A 21 3.83 0.54 -7.05
N TYR A 22 3.15 0.75 -5.92
CA TYR A 22 2.21 -0.23 -5.38
C TYR A 22 1.04 -0.49 -6.33
N THR A 23 0.45 0.56 -6.93
CA THR A 23 -0.65 0.42 -7.89
C THR A 23 -0.16 -0.24 -9.18
N VAL A 24 1.00 0.19 -9.69
CA VAL A 24 1.62 -0.40 -10.89
C VAL A 24 1.85 -1.89 -10.67
N ARG A 25 2.49 -2.27 -9.55
CA ARG A 25 2.73 -3.68 -9.20
C ARG A 25 1.44 -4.49 -9.14
N ASN A 26 0.40 -3.99 -8.48
CA ASN A 26 -0.87 -4.71 -8.36
C ASN A 26 -1.57 -4.89 -9.71
N TYR A 27 -1.54 -3.88 -10.58
CA TYR A 27 -2.11 -3.98 -11.91
C TYR A 27 -1.32 -4.93 -12.79
N SER A 28 0.01 -4.87 -12.76
CA SER A 28 0.88 -5.80 -13.45
C SER A 28 0.63 -7.25 -13.03
N GLN A 29 0.51 -7.48 -11.72
CA GLN A 29 0.23 -8.82 -11.20
C GLN A 29 -1.16 -9.34 -11.66
N ALA A 30 -2.17 -8.49 -11.66
CA ALA A 30 -3.50 -8.86 -12.15
C ALA A 30 -3.51 -9.27 -13.62
N ILE A 31 -2.73 -8.57 -14.45
CA ILE A 31 -2.59 -8.87 -15.87
C ILE A 31 -1.85 -10.20 -16.08
N ASN A 32 -0.76 -10.43 -15.33
CA ASN A 32 -0.03 -11.69 -15.41
C ASN A 32 -0.91 -12.88 -15.01
N TYR A 33 -1.70 -12.78 -13.96
CA TYR A 33 -2.65 -13.85 -13.58
C TYR A 33 -3.72 -14.09 -14.66
N PHE A 34 -4.16 -13.06 -15.34
CA PHE A 34 -5.08 -13.23 -16.45
C PHE A 34 -4.41 -13.91 -17.65
N PHE A 35 -3.17 -13.59 -17.97
CA PHE A 35 -2.41 -14.25 -19.02
C PHE A 35 -2.11 -15.71 -18.68
N ASP A 36 -1.82 -16.01 -17.43
CA ASP A 36 -1.62 -17.41 -17.00
C ASP A 36 -2.94 -18.21 -17.12
N PHE A 37 -4.07 -17.63 -16.75
CA PHE A 37 -5.39 -18.22 -16.99
C PHE A 37 -5.64 -18.51 -18.46
N LEU A 38 -5.31 -17.59 -19.38
CA LEU A 38 -5.48 -17.81 -20.81
C LEU A 38 -4.63 -18.98 -21.31
N LYS A 39 -3.38 -19.09 -20.86
CA LYS A 39 -2.48 -20.21 -21.20
C LYS A 39 -3.03 -21.54 -20.69
N GLU A 40 -3.46 -21.60 -19.43
CA GLU A 40 -4.03 -22.79 -18.80
C GLU A 40 -5.33 -23.26 -19.49
N SER A 41 -6.12 -22.33 -20.01
CA SER A 41 -7.36 -22.60 -20.73
C SER A 41 -7.14 -23.04 -22.19
N GLY A 42 -5.88 -23.08 -22.67
CA GLY A 42 -5.55 -23.38 -24.08
C GLY A 42 -6.00 -22.30 -25.06
N GLU A 43 -6.37 -21.12 -24.57
CA GLU A 43 -6.82 -20.00 -25.40
C GLU A 43 -5.64 -19.27 -26.02
N SER A 44 -5.84 -18.77 -27.22
CA SER A 44 -4.87 -17.89 -27.87
C SER A 44 -4.72 -16.60 -27.06
N ILE A 45 -3.48 -16.17 -26.83
CA ILE A 45 -3.21 -14.88 -26.15
C ILE A 45 -3.19 -13.74 -27.17
N VAL A 46 -4.14 -13.71 -28.05
CA VAL A 46 -4.38 -12.58 -28.94
C VAL A 46 -5.33 -11.60 -28.24
N LEU A 47 -4.81 -10.45 -27.85
CA LEU A 47 -5.57 -9.48 -27.02
C LEU A 47 -6.85 -9.00 -27.68
N SER A 48 -6.90 -8.94 -29.03
CA SER A 48 -8.09 -8.55 -29.80
C SER A 48 -9.18 -9.62 -29.80
N GLU A 49 -8.86 -10.86 -29.46
CA GLU A 49 -9.80 -12.00 -29.42
C GLU A 49 -10.40 -12.24 -28.05
N VAL A 50 -9.91 -11.51 -27.02
CA VAL A 50 -10.44 -11.63 -25.66
C VAL A 50 -11.89 -11.15 -25.62
N THR A 51 -12.81 -12.11 -25.48
CA THR A 51 -14.24 -11.85 -25.43
C THR A 51 -14.72 -11.53 -24.01
N LYS A 52 -15.92 -10.93 -23.92
CA LYS A 52 -16.59 -10.71 -22.63
C LYS A 52 -16.89 -12.04 -21.91
N GLN A 53 -17.15 -13.11 -22.66
CA GLN A 53 -17.39 -14.43 -22.10
C GLN A 53 -16.12 -14.97 -21.44
N LEU A 54 -14.97 -14.87 -22.10
CA LEU A 54 -13.66 -15.27 -21.56
C LEU A 54 -13.30 -14.47 -20.30
N ALA A 55 -13.54 -13.14 -20.30
CA ALA A 55 -13.38 -12.32 -19.12
C ALA A 55 -14.29 -12.73 -17.94
N ARG A 56 -15.52 -13.21 -18.22
CA ARG A 56 -16.40 -13.78 -17.18
C ARG A 56 -15.89 -15.11 -16.66
N SER A 57 -15.40 -16.00 -17.51
CA SER A 57 -14.83 -17.28 -17.12
C SER A 57 -13.63 -17.08 -16.17
N TYR A 58 -12.75 -16.13 -16.50
CA TYR A 58 -11.67 -15.72 -15.61
C TYR A 58 -12.18 -15.27 -14.23
N VAL A 59 -13.20 -14.41 -14.18
CA VAL A 59 -13.75 -13.91 -12.92
C VAL A 59 -14.35 -15.04 -12.08
N ILE A 60 -15.03 -16.00 -12.72
CA ILE A 60 -15.60 -17.18 -12.02
C ILE A 60 -14.48 -18.02 -11.41
N GLU A 61 -13.43 -18.32 -12.18
CA GLU A 61 -12.30 -19.08 -11.67
C GLU A 61 -11.54 -18.33 -10.57
N ALA A 62 -11.27 -17.05 -10.77
CA ALA A 62 -10.57 -16.20 -9.81
C ALA A 62 -11.33 -16.02 -8.49
N GLN A 63 -12.67 -16.17 -8.47
CA GLN A 63 -13.46 -16.18 -7.22
C GLN A 63 -13.11 -17.36 -6.31
N ASN A 64 -12.67 -18.49 -6.86
CA ASN A 64 -12.28 -19.66 -6.07
C ASN A 64 -10.85 -19.53 -5.53
N LYS A 65 -9.99 -18.75 -6.20
CA LYS A 65 -8.57 -18.59 -5.85
C LYS A 65 -8.30 -17.38 -4.95
N TYR A 66 -9.11 -16.31 -5.05
CA TYR A 66 -8.82 -15.02 -4.43
C TYR A 66 -9.97 -14.48 -3.57
N SER A 67 -9.61 -13.66 -2.58
CA SER A 67 -10.60 -12.90 -1.81
C SER A 67 -11.39 -11.95 -2.73
N ARG A 68 -12.65 -11.63 -2.34
CA ARG A 68 -13.50 -10.67 -3.08
C ARG A 68 -12.81 -9.32 -3.30
N ARG A 69 -12.00 -8.85 -2.34
CA ARG A 69 -11.22 -7.60 -2.44
C ARG A 69 -10.12 -7.72 -3.48
N THR A 70 -9.35 -8.81 -3.45
CA THR A 70 -8.29 -9.10 -4.43
C THR A 70 -8.86 -9.20 -5.84
N LEU A 71 -9.95 -9.95 -6.01
CA LEU A 71 -10.65 -10.08 -7.29
C LEU A 71 -11.08 -8.71 -7.86
N ARG A 72 -11.62 -7.82 -7.02
CA ARG A 72 -11.98 -6.45 -7.46
C ARG A 72 -10.76 -5.66 -7.92
N ASN A 73 -9.63 -5.81 -7.25
CA ASN A 73 -8.38 -5.17 -7.66
C ASN A 73 -7.89 -5.73 -8.99
N HIS A 74 -7.97 -7.05 -9.19
CA HIS A 74 -7.64 -7.69 -10.48
C HIS A 74 -8.50 -7.14 -11.62
N VAL A 75 -9.82 -7.17 -11.45
CA VAL A 75 -10.74 -6.66 -12.49
C VAL A 75 -10.55 -5.16 -12.72
N SER A 76 -10.20 -4.37 -11.70
CA SER A 76 -9.87 -2.95 -11.87
C SER A 76 -8.61 -2.76 -12.70
N GLY A 77 -7.55 -3.54 -12.44
CA GLY A 77 -6.31 -3.52 -13.23
C GLY A 77 -6.56 -3.91 -14.68
N LEU A 78 -7.25 -5.04 -14.89
CA LEU A 78 -7.59 -5.54 -16.23
C LEU A 78 -8.50 -4.56 -17.01
N ARG A 79 -9.49 -3.97 -16.34
CA ARG A 79 -10.33 -2.92 -16.95
C ARG A 79 -9.51 -1.73 -17.41
N THR A 80 -8.51 -1.32 -16.59
CA THR A 80 -7.63 -0.20 -16.93
C THR A 80 -6.70 -0.57 -18.08
N PHE A 81 -6.17 -1.80 -18.11
CA PHE A 81 -5.34 -2.31 -19.19
C PHE A 81 -6.10 -2.36 -20.52
N PHE A 82 -7.28 -2.98 -20.56
CA PHE A 82 -8.07 -3.04 -21.78
C PHE A 82 -8.61 -1.68 -22.22
N LYS A 83 -8.82 -0.73 -21.31
CA LYS A 83 -9.10 0.66 -21.68
C LYS A 83 -7.91 1.32 -22.36
N PHE A 84 -6.68 1.06 -21.90
CA PHE A 84 -5.46 1.53 -22.54
C PHE A 84 -5.29 0.92 -23.95
N LEU A 85 -5.51 -0.38 -24.12
CA LEU A 85 -5.48 -1.06 -25.42
C LEU A 85 -6.54 -0.51 -26.38
N GLN A 86 -7.74 -0.24 -25.88
CA GLN A 86 -8.82 0.34 -26.67
C GLN A 86 -8.50 1.76 -27.17
N ALA A 87 -7.87 2.58 -26.32
CA ALA A 87 -7.43 3.93 -26.70
C ALA A 87 -6.34 3.93 -27.77
N ARG A 88 -5.66 2.80 -27.96
CA ARG A 88 -4.63 2.57 -28.99
C ARG A 88 -5.13 1.73 -30.17
N GLU A 89 -6.43 1.51 -30.24
CA GLU A 89 -7.10 0.75 -31.30
C GLU A 89 -6.62 -0.71 -31.43
N ILE A 90 -5.91 -1.25 -30.42
CA ILE A 90 -5.46 -2.64 -30.37
C ILE A 90 -6.64 -3.59 -30.15
N VAL A 91 -7.63 -3.16 -29.36
CA VAL A 91 -8.89 -3.88 -29.14
C VAL A 91 -10.07 -2.96 -29.43
N ARG A 92 -11.14 -3.52 -30.02
CA ARG A 92 -12.34 -2.75 -30.35
C ARG A 92 -13.18 -2.41 -29.11
N THR A 93 -13.25 -3.33 -28.17
CA THR A 93 -14.07 -3.20 -26.96
C THR A 93 -13.30 -3.68 -25.73
N ASN A 94 -13.64 -3.13 -24.57
CA ASN A 94 -13.07 -3.59 -23.32
C ASN A 94 -13.93 -4.73 -22.74
N PRO A 95 -13.42 -5.99 -22.71
CA PRO A 95 -14.20 -7.14 -22.26
C PRO A 95 -14.54 -7.12 -20.77
N PHE A 96 -13.81 -6.34 -19.95
CA PHE A 96 -14.05 -6.19 -18.53
C PHE A 96 -15.05 -5.08 -18.18
N THR A 97 -15.58 -4.34 -19.17
CA THR A 97 -16.64 -3.35 -18.93
C THR A 97 -17.91 -4.07 -18.47
N ASN A 98 -18.57 -3.53 -17.44
CA ASN A 98 -19.85 -4.04 -16.91
C ASN A 98 -19.82 -5.51 -16.43
N ILE A 99 -18.66 -6.02 -16.01
CA ILE A 99 -18.60 -7.30 -15.29
C ILE A 99 -19.12 -7.07 -13.87
N THR A 100 -20.16 -7.81 -13.50
CA THR A 100 -20.71 -7.81 -12.14
C THR A 100 -19.78 -8.58 -11.21
N LEU A 101 -19.37 -7.96 -10.11
CA LEU A 101 -18.53 -8.56 -9.08
C LEU A 101 -19.33 -8.78 -7.79
N PRO A 102 -19.00 -9.80 -6.99
CA PRO A 102 -19.61 -10.01 -5.68
C PRO A 102 -19.51 -8.75 -4.82
N LYS A 103 -20.55 -8.47 -4.05
CA LYS A 103 -20.52 -7.38 -3.06
C LYS A 103 -19.42 -7.66 -2.02
N LEU A 104 -18.71 -6.60 -1.64
CA LEU A 104 -17.76 -6.69 -0.53
C LEU A 104 -18.53 -6.70 0.78
N ASP A 105 -18.14 -7.59 1.66
CA ASP A 105 -18.53 -7.48 3.05
C ASP A 105 -17.87 -6.23 3.64
N GLN A 106 -18.63 -5.39 4.31
CA GLN A 106 -18.14 -4.21 5.00
C GLN A 106 -18.26 -4.44 6.52
N PRO A 107 -17.36 -5.24 7.11
CA PRO A 107 -17.36 -5.40 8.56
C PRO A 107 -17.08 -4.04 9.20
N LEU A 108 -17.75 -3.75 10.31
CA LEU A 108 -17.45 -2.57 11.10
C LEU A 108 -15.97 -2.62 11.54
N PRO A 109 -15.26 -1.50 11.49
CA PRO A 109 -13.90 -1.44 11.97
C PRO A 109 -13.83 -1.88 13.44
N LYS A 110 -12.87 -2.75 13.75
CA LYS A 110 -12.55 -3.06 15.15
C LYS A 110 -11.80 -1.88 15.73
N VAL A 111 -12.40 -1.18 16.66
CA VAL A 111 -11.82 -0.02 17.34
C VAL A 111 -11.30 -0.46 18.71
N MET A 112 -10.08 -0.06 19.03
CA MET A 112 -9.51 -0.24 20.37
C MET A 112 -10.13 0.78 21.34
N SER A 113 -10.47 0.34 22.54
CA SER A 113 -10.86 1.25 23.61
C SER A 113 -9.65 2.09 24.06
N GLN A 114 -9.92 3.25 24.67
CA GLN A 114 -8.86 4.12 25.21
C GLN A 114 -7.96 3.38 26.21
N ALA A 115 -8.54 2.54 27.07
CA ALA A 115 -7.77 1.72 28.01
C ALA A 115 -6.84 0.72 27.32
N GLN A 116 -7.29 0.11 26.20
CA GLN A 116 -6.45 -0.79 25.41
C GLN A 116 -5.29 -0.03 24.72
N VAL A 117 -5.55 1.20 24.24
CA VAL A 117 -4.50 2.03 23.66
C VAL A 117 -3.46 2.40 24.68
N PHE A 118 -3.86 2.87 25.88
CA PHE A 118 -2.92 3.19 26.94
C PHE A 118 -2.10 1.97 27.37
N LYS A 119 -2.72 0.83 27.54
CA LYS A 119 -2.02 -0.42 27.84
C LYS A 119 -1.01 -0.79 26.75
N LEU A 120 -1.33 -0.55 25.49
CA LEU A 120 -0.40 -0.77 24.37
C LEU A 120 0.79 0.20 24.41
N LEU A 121 0.54 1.48 24.71
CA LEU A 121 1.58 2.51 24.82
C LEU A 121 2.51 2.32 26.02
N ASP A 122 2.05 1.62 27.05
CA ASP A 122 2.85 1.34 28.25
C ASP A 122 3.66 0.03 28.14
N GLN A 123 3.47 -0.73 27.06
CA GLN A 123 4.10 -2.05 26.89
C GLN A 123 5.48 -2.12 26.21
N PRO A 124 6.05 -1.10 25.55
CA PRO A 124 7.37 -1.24 24.95
C PRO A 124 8.45 -1.36 26.02
N THR A 125 8.57 -2.55 26.57
CA THR A 125 9.69 -3.01 27.41
C THR A 125 10.37 -4.15 26.68
N TYR A 126 11.67 -4.12 26.62
CA TYR A 126 12.44 -5.16 25.95
C TYR A 126 13.25 -5.91 27.01
N ASP A 127 12.95 -7.18 27.24
CA ASP A 127 13.62 -8.03 28.23
C ASP A 127 14.94 -8.66 27.70
N GLY A 128 15.68 -7.91 26.87
CA GLY A 128 16.95 -8.36 26.32
C GLY A 128 18.10 -8.28 27.33
N LYS A 129 19.13 -9.12 27.14
CA LYS A 129 20.31 -9.16 28.01
C LYS A 129 21.27 -7.98 27.82
N ASP A 130 21.09 -7.20 26.76
CA ASP A 130 21.91 -6.03 26.44
C ASP A 130 21.08 -4.75 26.68
N ASN A 131 21.31 -4.09 27.80
CA ASN A 131 20.54 -2.94 28.26
C ASN A 131 20.52 -1.78 27.25
N ASN A 132 21.60 -1.54 26.51
CA ASN A 132 21.69 -0.42 25.57
C ASN A 132 20.89 -0.68 24.28
N ALA A 133 20.96 -1.89 23.75
CA ALA A 133 20.14 -2.29 22.57
C ALA A 133 18.67 -2.36 22.95
N CYS A 134 18.37 -2.85 24.15
CA CYS A 134 17.04 -2.94 24.73
C CYS A 134 16.34 -1.58 24.79
N ASP A 135 17.02 -0.57 25.34
CA ASP A 135 16.50 0.79 25.44
C ASP A 135 16.21 1.42 24.06
N PHE A 136 17.09 1.19 23.09
CA PHE A 136 16.90 1.73 21.75
C PHE A 136 15.62 1.18 21.07
N TYR A 137 15.42 -0.14 21.09
CA TYR A 137 14.25 -0.76 20.46
C TYR A 137 12.95 -0.41 21.21
N ALA A 138 12.97 -0.38 22.53
CA ALA A 138 11.80 0.00 23.33
C ALA A 138 11.38 1.46 23.05
N ILE A 139 12.32 2.40 22.99
CA ILE A 139 12.04 3.81 22.68
C ILE A 139 11.59 3.98 21.23
N ARG A 140 12.17 3.22 20.26
CA ARG A 140 11.71 3.23 18.87
C ARG A 140 10.26 2.78 18.76
N ASP A 141 9.92 1.67 19.40
CA ASP A 141 8.58 1.09 19.32
C ASP A 141 7.54 1.97 20.01
N LEU A 142 7.90 2.56 21.15
CA LEU A 142 7.06 3.56 21.81
C LEU A 142 6.83 4.79 20.90
N LEU A 143 7.89 5.32 20.27
CA LEU A 143 7.79 6.45 19.36
C LEU A 143 6.87 6.14 18.18
N VAL A 144 7.02 4.96 17.58
CA VAL A 144 6.15 4.51 16.47
C VAL A 144 4.68 4.51 16.91
N LEU A 145 4.36 3.91 18.06
CA LEU A 145 3.01 3.84 18.58
C LEU A 145 2.43 5.23 18.90
N GLU A 146 3.21 6.08 19.54
CA GLU A 146 2.81 7.46 19.88
C GLU A 146 2.54 8.29 18.62
N LEU A 147 3.39 8.21 17.60
CA LEU A 147 3.21 8.95 16.36
C LEU A 147 1.99 8.45 15.56
N LEU A 148 1.77 7.13 15.53
CA LEU A 148 0.58 6.56 14.89
C LEU A 148 -0.71 6.98 15.59
N TYR A 149 -0.73 6.96 16.93
CA TYR A 149 -1.92 7.29 17.70
C TYR A 149 -2.20 8.78 17.78
N ALA A 150 -1.21 9.58 18.22
CA ALA A 150 -1.40 11.01 18.42
C ALA A 150 -1.47 11.79 17.10
N GLY A 151 -0.61 11.45 16.13
CA GLY A 151 -0.55 12.13 14.83
C GLY A 151 -1.55 11.58 13.80
N GLY A 152 -2.21 10.45 14.06
CA GLY A 152 -3.05 9.77 13.08
C GLY A 152 -2.30 9.49 11.78
N LEU A 153 -1.02 9.13 11.89
CA LEU A 153 -0.16 8.93 10.74
C LEU A 153 -0.44 7.57 10.08
N ARG A 154 -0.34 7.52 8.75
CA ARG A 154 -0.25 6.25 8.07
C ARG A 154 1.16 5.66 8.23
N VAL A 155 1.30 4.35 8.17
CA VAL A 155 2.62 3.69 8.25
C VAL A 155 3.59 4.26 7.21
N SER A 156 3.14 4.49 5.98
CA SER A 156 3.98 5.09 4.92
C SER A 156 4.40 6.55 5.21
N GLU A 157 3.55 7.33 5.85
CA GLU A 157 3.87 8.69 6.31
C GLU A 157 4.90 8.64 7.42
N LEU A 158 4.72 7.74 8.40
CA LEU A 158 5.64 7.55 9.52
C LEU A 158 7.06 7.19 9.05
N VAL A 159 7.18 6.20 8.15
CA VAL A 159 8.48 5.74 7.62
C VAL A 159 9.20 6.84 6.83
N GLY A 160 8.45 7.76 6.21
CA GLY A 160 9.01 8.89 5.45
C GLY A 160 9.38 10.11 6.29
N ILE A 161 9.24 10.09 7.63
CA ILE A 161 9.55 11.24 8.48
C ILE A 161 11.07 11.45 8.55
N ASN A 162 11.49 12.69 8.34
CA ASN A 162 12.84 13.17 8.62
C ASN A 162 12.82 14.18 9.75
N TYR A 163 13.91 14.30 10.50
CA TYR A 163 14.03 15.27 11.60
C TYR A 163 13.77 16.72 11.17
N GLY A 164 14.11 17.07 9.92
CA GLY A 164 13.84 18.39 9.36
C GLY A 164 12.35 18.72 9.14
N ASN A 165 11.48 17.71 9.21
CA ASN A 165 10.03 17.88 9.09
C ASN A 165 9.33 18.09 10.45
N VAL A 166 10.09 18.07 11.56
CA VAL A 166 9.54 18.16 12.92
C VAL A 166 9.58 19.59 13.42
N ASP A 167 8.44 20.16 13.73
CA ASP A 167 8.32 21.43 14.41
C ASP A 167 8.14 21.18 15.92
N MET A 168 9.25 21.42 16.65
CA MET A 168 9.28 21.21 18.09
C MET A 168 8.48 22.26 18.85
N SER A 169 8.32 23.46 18.28
CA SER A 169 7.61 24.57 18.92
C SER A 169 6.10 24.39 18.86
N ASN A 170 5.61 23.96 17.71
CA ASN A 170 4.18 23.75 17.46
C ASN A 170 3.71 22.30 17.69
N ALA A 171 4.59 21.44 18.21
CA ALA A 171 4.31 20.01 18.44
C ALA A 171 3.68 19.33 17.22
N SER A 172 4.25 19.54 16.04
CA SER A 172 3.71 19.04 14.78
C SER A 172 4.78 18.48 13.85
N ILE A 173 4.34 17.65 12.92
CA ILE A 173 5.20 17.04 11.91
C ILE A 173 4.60 17.26 10.53
N LYS A 174 5.42 17.73 9.60
CA LYS A 174 5.06 17.82 8.18
C LYS A 174 5.23 16.44 7.54
N VAL A 175 4.16 15.87 6.99
CA VAL A 175 4.15 14.55 6.37
C VAL A 175 3.64 14.59 4.95
N LEU A 176 4.14 13.66 4.13
CA LEU A 176 3.77 13.52 2.74
C LEU A 176 2.70 12.42 2.60
N GLY A 177 1.48 12.81 2.30
CA GLY A 177 0.35 11.90 2.16
C GLY A 177 0.18 11.33 0.74
N LYS A 178 -0.94 10.65 0.53
CA LYS A 178 -1.29 10.07 -0.77
C LYS A 178 -1.33 11.14 -1.87
N GLY A 179 -0.70 10.84 -3.01
CA GLY A 179 -0.64 11.75 -4.15
C GLY A 179 0.34 12.90 -3.96
N ASN A 180 1.36 12.70 -3.16
CA ASN A 180 2.42 13.68 -2.89
C ASN A 180 1.91 14.99 -2.24
N LYS A 181 0.78 14.90 -1.52
CA LYS A 181 0.21 16.05 -0.82
C LYS A 181 0.78 16.16 0.58
N GLU A 182 1.34 17.32 0.88
CA GLU A 182 1.82 17.62 2.23
C GLU A 182 0.67 17.93 3.18
N ARG A 183 0.79 17.47 4.41
CA ARG A 183 -0.08 17.86 5.52
C ARG A 183 0.71 18.03 6.80
N ILE A 184 0.21 18.85 7.71
CA ILE A 184 0.74 18.99 9.07
C ILE A 184 -0.06 18.04 9.98
N ALA A 185 0.65 17.21 10.74
CA ALA A 185 0.08 16.32 11.75
C ALA A 185 0.48 16.80 13.15
N PRO A 186 -0.46 17.19 14.00
CA PRO A 186 -0.15 17.48 15.41
C PRO A 186 0.18 16.16 16.10
N VAL A 187 1.27 16.13 16.88
CA VAL A 187 1.75 14.89 17.55
C VAL A 187 1.80 15.00 19.07
N GLY A 188 1.68 16.19 19.60
CA GLY A 188 1.71 16.45 21.04
C GLY A 188 3.12 16.37 21.65
N HIS A 189 3.27 16.95 22.84
CA HIS A 189 4.57 17.05 23.51
C HIS A 189 5.13 15.69 23.98
N ARG A 190 4.26 14.73 24.31
CA ARG A 190 4.69 13.38 24.72
C ARG A 190 5.49 12.71 23.62
N ALA A 191 4.96 12.63 22.41
CA ALA A 191 5.63 12.05 21.26
C ALA A 191 6.93 12.80 20.90
N LEU A 192 6.95 14.13 21.02
CA LEU A 192 8.19 14.91 20.82
C LEU A 192 9.27 14.60 21.85
N ASN A 193 8.91 14.40 23.11
CA ASN A 193 9.87 14.00 24.14
C ASN A 193 10.45 12.61 23.86
N THR A 194 9.61 11.67 23.45
CA THR A 194 10.05 10.32 23.01
C THR A 194 10.95 10.42 21.77
N LEU A 195 10.64 11.28 20.81
CA LEU A 195 11.47 11.55 19.64
C LEU A 195 12.86 12.10 20.00
N LYS A 196 12.95 13.03 20.95
CA LYS A 196 14.24 13.54 21.47
C LYS A 196 15.07 12.40 22.06
N ARG A 197 14.48 11.59 22.94
CA ARG A 197 15.16 10.43 23.54
C ARG A 197 15.65 9.44 22.46
N PHE A 198 14.80 9.14 21.46
CA PHE A 198 15.18 8.28 20.35
C PHE A 198 16.38 8.85 19.57
N LYS A 199 16.35 10.15 19.24
CA LYS A 199 17.44 10.84 18.55
C LYS A 199 18.77 10.73 19.32
N ASP A 200 18.74 10.94 20.64
CA ASP A 200 19.93 10.87 21.49
C ASP A 200 20.51 9.45 21.54
N LEU A 201 19.66 8.43 21.63
CA LEU A 201 20.08 7.03 21.59
C LEU A 201 20.63 6.62 20.23
N HIS A 202 19.99 7.06 19.14
CA HIS A 202 20.46 6.81 17.78
C HIS A 202 21.84 7.43 17.53
N ALA A 203 22.07 8.66 17.98
CA ALA A 203 23.35 9.34 17.85
C ALA A 203 24.47 8.66 18.66
N LYS A 204 24.14 8.01 19.78
CA LYS A 204 25.10 7.19 20.53
C LYS A 204 25.43 5.90 19.80
N LYS A 205 24.44 5.20 19.27
CA LYS A 205 24.62 3.93 18.56
C LYS A 205 25.44 4.10 17.29
N SER A 206 25.18 5.14 16.48
CA SER A 206 25.90 5.39 15.22
C SER A 206 27.38 5.84 15.41
N LYS A 207 27.83 6.05 16.63
CA LYS A 207 29.25 6.31 16.95
C LYS A 207 30.03 5.03 17.28
N PHE A 208 29.34 3.90 17.41
CA PHE A 208 29.92 2.59 17.74
C PHE A 208 29.82 1.56 16.60
N ASP A 209 29.10 1.88 15.51
CA ASP A 209 29.07 1.16 14.24
C ASP A 209 30.01 1.84 13.21
#